data_f045adbe5341a8d39f90d76d56ad9e27
#
_entry.id   f045adbe5341a8d39f90d76d56ad9e27
#
_cell.length_a   1.000
_cell.length_b   1.000
_cell.length_c   1.000
_cell.angle_alpha   90.00
_cell.angle_beta   90.00
_cell.angle_gamma   90.00
#
_symmetry.space_group_name_H-M   'P 1'
#
loop_
_entity.id
_entity.type
_entity.pdbx_description
1 polymer ?
#
loop_
_entity_poly.entity_id
_entity_poly.type
_entity_poly.pdbx_seq_one_letter_code
_entity_poly.pdbx_strand_id
1 'polypeptide(L)'
;MKFNYLESKNNEAEENKIEPKEAETKEDIMKKEEAKKEEKVYIIPLGGLEEVGKNMTAFQYKDEIVIVDAGLTFPEDEHLGIDVIIPDFTYLENNKDKIKTLLLTHGHEDHIGAIPYLYQKLGSDVPIYGGKLTLELAKAKIEKKDAVLPKMRVVKGRTKIKISKYFSVEFISVTHSIA
;
A
#
# COMPACT_ATOMS: atom_id res chain seq x y z
N MET A 1 32.24 41.29 -21.23
CA MET A 1 33.16 41.69 -22.30
C MET A 1 34.49 41.01 -22.08
N LYS A 2 34.82 40.01 -22.87
CA LYS A 2 36.03 39.65 -23.58
C LYS A 2 36.00 38.18 -23.95
N PHE A 3 35.82 37.99 -25.24
CA PHE A 3 36.13 36.77 -25.97
C PHE A 3 37.64 36.57 -25.97
N ASN A 4 38.11 35.31 -25.86
CA ASN A 4 39.37 34.89 -26.43
C ASN A 4 39.23 33.53 -27.07
N TYR A 5 39.36 33.58 -28.36
CA TYR A 5 39.54 32.54 -29.36
C TYR A 5 41.04 32.22 -29.42
N LEU A 6 41.40 30.95 -29.40
CA LEU A 6 42.69 30.50 -29.92
C LEU A 6 42.58 29.14 -30.60
N GLU A 7 42.86 29.11 -31.85
CA GLU A 7 43.14 28.03 -32.77
C GLU A 7 44.32 27.16 -32.27
N SER A 8 44.49 25.93 -32.58
CA SER A 8 44.60 25.18 -33.81
C SER A 8 45.42 23.91 -33.58
N LYS A 9 45.10 22.88 -34.37
CA LYS A 9 45.96 21.81 -34.91
C LYS A 9 46.37 20.66 -33.97
N ASN A 10 45.87 19.44 -34.20
CA ASN A 10 46.54 18.48 -35.09
C ASN A 10 45.67 17.26 -35.33
N ASN A 11 45.60 16.86 -36.59
CA ASN A 11 45.07 15.60 -37.08
C ASN A 11 45.93 14.42 -36.55
N GLU A 12 45.30 13.49 -35.90
CA GLU A 12 45.72 12.08 -35.96
C GLU A 12 44.45 11.23 -36.12
N ALA A 13 44.43 10.51 -37.22
CA ALA A 13 43.35 9.61 -37.58
C ALA A 13 43.42 8.39 -36.65
N GLU A 14 42.54 8.33 -35.65
CA GLU A 14 42.22 7.07 -34.97
C GLU A 14 41.16 6.34 -35.79
N GLU A 15 41.56 5.22 -36.34
CA GLU A 15 40.69 4.23 -36.95
C GLU A 15 39.65 3.76 -35.88
N ASN A 16 38.46 4.25 -35.99
CA ASN A 16 37.33 3.78 -35.21
C ASN A 16 36.99 2.37 -35.68
N LYS A 17 37.51 1.34 -35.00
CA LYS A 17 37.04 -0.03 -35.11
C LYS A 17 35.61 -0.06 -34.61
N ILE A 18 34.64 -0.03 -35.52
CA ILE A 18 33.25 -0.33 -35.27
C ILE A 18 33.19 -1.84 -35.01
N GLU A 19 33.19 -2.22 -33.73
CA GLU A 19 32.84 -3.58 -33.36
C GLU A 19 31.35 -3.80 -33.77
N PRO A 20 31.04 -4.91 -34.44
CA PRO A 20 29.68 -5.21 -34.83
C PRO A 20 28.85 -5.38 -33.54
N LYS A 21 27.87 -4.49 -33.32
CA LYS A 21 26.87 -4.71 -32.29
C LYS A 21 26.23 -6.07 -32.58
N GLU A 22 26.37 -7.00 -31.66
CA GLU A 22 25.68 -8.28 -31.71
C GLU A 22 24.19 -8.03 -31.95
N ALA A 23 23.66 -8.65 -32.99
CA ALA A 23 22.24 -8.52 -33.34
C ALA A 23 21.43 -9.14 -32.19
N GLU A 24 20.61 -8.33 -31.51
CA GLU A 24 19.69 -8.82 -30.48
C GLU A 24 18.87 -9.98 -31.06
N THR A 25 18.91 -11.10 -30.37
CA THR A 25 18.15 -12.29 -30.79
C THR A 25 16.66 -12.07 -30.54
N LYS A 26 15.81 -12.78 -31.29
CA LYS A 26 14.35 -12.74 -31.05
C LYS A 26 14.00 -13.09 -29.59
N GLU A 27 14.79 -13.94 -28.93
CA GLU A 27 14.64 -14.26 -27.52
C GLU A 27 14.95 -13.08 -26.60
N ASP A 28 15.98 -12.27 -26.93
CA ASP A 28 16.33 -11.08 -26.15
C ASP A 28 15.27 -9.98 -26.30
N ILE A 29 14.70 -9.85 -27.50
CA ILE A 29 13.57 -8.94 -27.76
C ILE A 29 12.32 -9.41 -27.01
N MET A 30 11.99 -10.70 -27.05
CA MET A 30 10.87 -11.27 -26.30
C MET A 30 11.06 -11.14 -24.80
N LYS A 31 12.25 -11.38 -24.26
CA LYS A 31 12.56 -11.17 -22.84
C LYS A 31 12.47 -9.69 -22.43
N LYS A 32 12.85 -8.76 -23.32
CA LYS A 32 12.68 -7.32 -23.10
C LYS A 32 11.21 -6.88 -23.19
N GLU A 33 10.41 -7.50 -24.04
CA GLU A 33 8.97 -7.26 -24.15
C GLU A 33 8.20 -7.86 -22.97
N GLU A 34 8.59 -9.05 -22.49
CA GLU A 34 8.05 -9.60 -21.23
C GLU A 34 8.48 -8.79 -20.00
N ALA A 35 9.67 -8.20 -19.97
CA ALA A 35 10.11 -7.29 -18.92
C ALA A 35 9.42 -5.93 -18.98
N LYS A 36 8.85 -5.56 -20.11
CA LYS A 36 7.97 -4.38 -20.31
C LYS A 36 6.49 -4.66 -19.99
N LYS A 37 6.19 -5.74 -19.28
CA LYS A 37 4.88 -5.92 -18.69
C LYS A 37 4.59 -4.67 -17.85
N GLU A 38 3.66 -3.84 -18.33
CA GLU A 38 3.31 -2.55 -17.72
C GLU A 38 3.22 -2.70 -16.20
N GLU A 39 4.06 -1.97 -15.48
CA GLU A 39 4.05 -1.99 -14.02
C GLU A 39 2.77 -1.30 -13.54
N LYS A 40 1.73 -2.11 -13.28
CA LYS A 40 0.42 -1.62 -12.85
C LYS A 40 0.32 -1.59 -11.34
N VAL A 41 -0.15 -0.48 -10.81
CA VAL A 41 -0.62 -0.36 -9.44
C VAL A 41 -2.14 -0.53 -9.47
N TYR A 42 -2.65 -1.44 -8.64
CA TYR A 42 -4.08 -1.63 -8.47
C TYR A 42 -4.53 -0.95 -7.19
N ILE A 43 -5.59 -0.16 -7.31
CA ILE A 43 -6.32 0.42 -6.18
C ILE A 43 -7.64 -0.32 -6.13
N ILE A 44 -7.88 -1.02 -5.04
CA ILE A 44 -8.99 -1.97 -4.88
C ILE A 44 -9.81 -1.51 -3.68
N PRO A 45 -10.89 -0.74 -3.90
CA PRO A 45 -11.84 -0.44 -2.84
C PRO A 45 -12.56 -1.71 -2.42
N LEU A 46 -12.53 -2.04 -1.13
CA LEU A 46 -13.26 -3.16 -0.54
C LEU A 46 -14.53 -2.67 0.19
N GLY A 47 -14.61 -1.38 0.45
CA GLY A 47 -15.76 -0.68 1.00
C GLY A 47 -15.53 0.83 1.00
N GLY A 48 -16.56 1.62 1.33
CA GLY A 48 -16.49 3.08 1.40
C GLY A 48 -16.63 3.78 0.05
N LEU A 49 -16.98 3.08 -1.03
CA LEU A 49 -17.22 3.67 -2.33
C LEU A 49 -18.72 3.81 -2.57
N GLU A 50 -19.19 5.03 -2.83
CA GLU A 50 -20.61 5.38 -2.98
C GLU A 50 -21.49 5.02 -1.75
N GLU A 51 -20.87 4.89 -0.58
CA GLU A 51 -21.52 4.57 0.68
C GLU A 51 -20.85 5.28 1.85
N VAL A 52 -21.55 5.41 2.99
CA VAL A 52 -20.98 5.93 4.23
C VAL A 52 -20.52 4.76 5.11
N GLY A 53 -19.28 4.83 5.56
CA GLY A 53 -18.70 3.78 6.40
C GLY A 53 -17.98 2.68 5.60
N LYS A 54 -17.58 1.61 6.27
CA LYS A 54 -16.82 0.49 5.72
C LYS A 54 -15.56 0.88 4.95
N ASN A 55 -14.93 2.02 5.30
CA ASN A 55 -13.75 2.50 4.59
C ASN A 55 -12.64 1.46 4.64
N MET A 56 -12.31 0.92 3.48
CA MET A 56 -11.25 -0.06 3.32
C MET A 56 -10.77 -0.10 1.88
N THR A 57 -9.47 0.11 1.69
CA THR A 57 -8.86 0.09 0.36
C THR A 57 -7.56 -0.71 0.37
N ALA A 58 -7.40 -1.62 -0.57
CA ALA A 58 -6.16 -2.33 -0.80
C ALA A 58 -5.39 -1.70 -1.97
N PHE A 59 -4.08 -1.51 -1.78
CA PHE A 59 -3.15 -1.09 -2.82
C PHE A 59 -2.26 -2.27 -3.14
N GLN A 60 -2.30 -2.74 -4.39
CA GLN A 60 -1.46 -3.84 -4.84
C GLN A 60 -0.49 -3.37 -5.92
N TYR A 61 0.76 -3.75 -5.74
CA TYR A 61 1.80 -3.64 -6.75
C TYR A 61 2.62 -4.92 -6.77
N LYS A 62 2.68 -5.57 -7.93
CA LYS A 62 3.29 -6.90 -8.08
C LYS A 62 2.68 -7.91 -7.09
N ASP A 63 3.51 -8.50 -6.28
CA ASP A 63 3.18 -9.51 -5.27
C ASP A 63 3.04 -8.94 -3.85
N GLU A 64 2.85 -7.62 -3.72
CA GLU A 64 2.69 -6.96 -2.43
C GLU A 64 1.39 -6.18 -2.34
N ILE A 65 0.72 -6.29 -1.19
CA ILE A 65 -0.52 -5.59 -0.87
C ILE A 65 -0.33 -4.79 0.42
N VAL A 66 -0.79 -3.55 0.40
CA VAL A 66 -0.92 -2.69 1.58
C VAL A 66 -2.39 -2.31 1.73
N ILE A 67 -2.94 -2.48 2.93
CA ILE A 67 -4.32 -2.16 3.23
C ILE A 67 -4.36 -0.81 3.96
N VAL A 68 -5.30 0.05 3.61
CA VAL A 68 -5.59 1.31 4.30
C VAL A 68 -6.99 1.23 4.88
N ASP A 69 -7.07 1.33 6.20
CA ASP A 69 -8.25 1.22 7.03
C ASP A 69 -8.99 -0.13 6.93
N ALA A 70 -9.82 -0.41 7.91
CA ALA A 70 -10.71 -1.56 7.96
C ALA A 70 -11.93 -1.17 8.81
N GLY A 71 -12.80 -0.39 8.18
CA GLY A 71 -13.98 0.19 8.81
C GLY A 71 -15.19 -0.71 8.77
N LEU A 72 -16.16 -0.41 9.62
CA LEU A 72 -17.50 -0.96 9.56
C LEU A 72 -18.53 0.14 9.28
N THR A 73 -19.77 -0.27 9.03
CA THR A 73 -20.93 0.61 9.12
C THR A 73 -22.00 -0.04 9.98
N PHE A 74 -22.92 0.78 10.48
CA PHE A 74 -24.07 0.28 11.23
C PHE A 74 -25.23 0.00 10.26
N PRO A 75 -26.02 -1.03 10.53
CA PRO A 75 -27.17 -1.34 9.70
C PRO A 75 -28.22 -0.23 9.79
N GLU A 76 -29.00 -0.07 8.73
CA GLU A 76 -30.22 0.74 8.73
C GLU A 76 -31.35 -0.04 9.40
N ASP A 77 -32.46 0.62 9.73
CA ASP A 77 -33.62 0.06 10.45
C ASP A 77 -34.21 -1.17 9.73
N GLU A 78 -34.02 -1.30 8.45
CA GLU A 78 -34.50 -2.41 7.63
C GLU A 78 -33.70 -3.71 7.83
N HIS A 79 -32.48 -3.62 8.35
CA HIS A 79 -31.58 -4.78 8.55
C HIS A 79 -31.79 -5.43 9.93
N LEU A 80 -32.96 -5.98 10.15
CA LEU A 80 -33.34 -6.59 11.44
C LEU A 80 -32.38 -7.74 11.82
N GLY A 81 -31.84 -7.67 13.05
CA GLY A 81 -30.96 -8.72 13.60
C GLY A 81 -29.50 -8.61 13.14
N ILE A 82 -29.13 -7.56 12.44
CA ILE A 82 -27.74 -7.26 12.05
C ILE A 82 -27.19 -6.21 13.01
N ASP A 83 -26.05 -6.50 13.65
CA ASP A 83 -25.39 -5.56 14.56
C ASP A 83 -24.43 -4.62 13.83
N VAL A 84 -23.70 -5.12 12.85
CA VAL A 84 -22.69 -4.39 12.07
C VAL A 84 -22.57 -4.92 10.65
N ILE A 85 -22.17 -4.08 9.73
CA ILE A 85 -21.86 -4.45 8.35
C ILE A 85 -20.37 -4.17 8.12
N ILE A 86 -19.66 -5.16 7.59
CA ILE A 86 -18.22 -5.10 7.33
C ILE A 86 -17.92 -5.28 5.84
N PRO A 87 -16.74 -4.85 5.36
CA PRO A 87 -16.29 -5.14 4.00
C PRO A 87 -16.18 -6.64 3.71
N ASP A 88 -16.27 -7.01 2.44
CA ASP A 88 -15.95 -8.36 1.99
C ASP A 88 -14.42 -8.56 1.96
N PHE A 89 -13.91 -9.48 2.75
CA PHE A 89 -12.48 -9.78 2.86
C PHE A 89 -12.00 -10.87 1.90
N THR A 90 -12.87 -11.44 1.07
CA THR A 90 -12.53 -12.57 0.18
C THR A 90 -11.28 -12.30 -0.66
N TYR A 91 -11.15 -11.08 -1.19
CA TYR A 91 -9.94 -10.70 -1.93
C TYR A 91 -8.66 -10.80 -1.08
N LEU A 92 -8.72 -10.36 0.16
CA LEU A 92 -7.58 -10.39 1.08
C LEU A 92 -7.27 -11.80 1.57
N GLU A 93 -8.30 -12.61 1.85
CA GLU A 93 -8.14 -14.01 2.23
C GLU A 93 -7.43 -14.80 1.13
N ASN A 94 -7.80 -14.58 -0.13
CA ASN A 94 -7.20 -15.24 -1.30
C ASN A 94 -5.77 -14.77 -1.61
N ASN A 95 -5.35 -13.63 -1.06
CA ASN A 95 -4.03 -13.04 -1.29
C ASN A 95 -3.24 -12.80 0.01
N LYS A 96 -3.54 -13.55 1.06
CA LYS A 96 -3.00 -13.35 2.42
C LYS A 96 -1.47 -13.23 2.45
N ASP A 97 -0.77 -14.08 1.72
CA ASP A 97 0.70 -14.11 1.70
C ASP A 97 1.34 -12.85 1.09
N LYS A 98 0.56 -12.10 0.31
CA LYS A 98 1.01 -10.85 -0.32
C LYS A 98 0.83 -9.64 0.60
N ILE A 99 0.02 -9.73 1.64
CA ILE A 99 -0.32 -8.61 2.52
C ILE A 99 0.88 -8.27 3.40
N LYS A 100 1.36 -7.03 3.29
CA LYS A 100 2.51 -6.54 4.05
C LYS A 100 2.12 -5.80 5.33
N THR A 101 0.99 -5.10 5.32
CA THR A 101 0.55 -4.33 6.48
C THR A 101 -0.88 -3.81 6.33
N LEU A 102 -1.48 -3.46 7.47
CA LEU A 102 -2.64 -2.59 7.60
C LEU A 102 -2.16 -1.22 8.12
N LEU A 103 -2.57 -0.15 7.45
CA LEU A 103 -2.32 1.24 7.82
C LEU A 103 -3.62 1.84 8.32
N LEU A 104 -3.60 2.48 9.49
CA LEU A 104 -4.77 3.14 10.05
C LEU A 104 -4.61 4.65 9.97
N THR A 105 -5.57 5.30 9.32
CA THR A 105 -5.59 6.77 9.21
C THR A 105 -5.94 7.42 10.52
N HIS A 106 -7.04 7.00 11.16
CA HIS A 106 -7.52 7.52 12.44
C HIS A 106 -8.49 6.54 13.13
N GLY A 107 -9.01 6.90 14.31
CA GLY A 107 -9.70 5.98 15.21
C GLY A 107 -11.22 5.93 15.13
N HIS A 108 -11.87 6.43 14.07
CA HIS A 108 -13.32 6.31 13.90
C HIS A 108 -13.75 4.89 13.54
N GLU A 109 -15.00 4.51 13.87
CA GLU A 109 -15.55 3.17 13.65
C GLU A 109 -15.56 2.77 12.19
N ASP A 110 -15.87 3.69 11.32
CA ASP A 110 -15.91 3.50 9.88
C ASP A 110 -14.50 3.35 9.25
N HIS A 111 -13.43 3.41 10.07
CA HIS A 111 -12.04 3.19 9.68
C HIS A 111 -11.34 2.06 10.44
N ILE A 112 -11.78 1.75 11.68
CA ILE A 112 -11.14 0.70 12.49
C ILE A 112 -12.10 -0.39 12.98
N GLY A 113 -13.40 -0.23 12.77
CA GLY A 113 -14.40 -1.10 13.39
C GLY A 113 -14.40 -2.55 12.91
N ALA A 114 -13.96 -2.81 11.67
CA ALA A 114 -13.90 -4.16 11.12
C ALA A 114 -12.57 -4.89 11.41
N ILE A 115 -11.60 -4.25 12.07
CA ILE A 115 -10.28 -4.84 12.37
C ILE A 115 -10.39 -6.20 13.09
N PRO A 116 -11.20 -6.38 14.13
CA PRO A 116 -11.30 -7.69 14.80
C PRO A 116 -11.71 -8.81 13.86
N TYR A 117 -12.67 -8.55 12.99
CA TYR A 117 -13.17 -9.53 12.02
C TYR A 117 -12.13 -9.84 10.93
N LEU A 118 -11.40 -8.81 10.48
CA LEU A 118 -10.30 -8.95 9.53
C LEU A 118 -9.20 -9.86 10.11
N TYR A 119 -8.78 -9.65 11.36
CA TYR A 119 -7.72 -10.43 11.99
C TYR A 119 -8.15 -11.85 12.38
N GLN A 120 -9.44 -12.12 12.55
CA GLN A 120 -9.96 -13.49 12.62
C GLN A 120 -9.70 -14.28 11.33
N LYS A 121 -9.64 -13.58 10.18
CA LYS A 121 -9.38 -14.18 8.86
C LYS A 121 -7.89 -14.21 8.51
N LEU A 122 -7.19 -13.11 8.74
CA LEU A 122 -5.79 -12.96 8.37
C LEU A 122 -4.81 -13.55 9.40
N GLY A 123 -5.22 -13.65 10.69
CA GLY A 123 -4.30 -13.99 11.78
C GLY A 123 -3.40 -12.81 12.15
N SER A 124 -2.39 -13.05 12.98
CA SER A 124 -1.55 -12.01 13.62
C SER A 124 -0.32 -11.58 12.82
N ASP A 125 -0.04 -12.21 11.68
CA ASP A 125 1.23 -12.01 10.96
C ASP A 125 1.31 -10.66 10.24
N VAL A 126 0.15 -10.06 9.94
CA VAL A 126 0.05 -8.76 9.27
C VAL A 126 0.17 -7.63 10.31
N PRO A 127 1.26 -6.84 10.34
CA PRO A 127 1.42 -5.76 11.30
C PRO A 127 0.48 -4.59 11.00
N ILE A 128 0.13 -3.83 12.08
CA ILE A 128 -0.64 -2.59 11.98
C ILE A 128 0.25 -1.39 12.26
N TYR A 129 0.12 -0.33 11.45
CA TYR A 129 0.74 0.97 11.70
C TYR A 129 -0.34 2.04 11.83
N GLY A 130 -0.14 2.96 12.77
CA GLY A 130 -1.06 4.07 13.00
C GLY A 130 -0.60 5.01 14.09
N GLY A 131 -1.35 6.08 14.34
CA GLY A 131 -1.15 6.96 15.47
C GLY A 131 -1.36 6.23 16.81
N LYS A 132 -0.75 6.73 17.89
CA LYS A 132 -0.82 6.08 19.22
C LYS A 132 -2.27 5.86 19.67
N LEU A 133 -3.10 6.90 19.64
CA LEU A 133 -4.50 6.80 20.07
C LEU A 133 -5.29 5.81 19.18
N THR A 134 -5.12 5.87 17.88
CA THR A 134 -5.77 4.98 16.92
C THR A 134 -5.44 3.52 17.19
N LEU A 135 -4.17 3.22 17.48
CA LEU A 135 -3.73 1.85 17.80
C LEU A 135 -4.27 1.35 19.14
N GLU A 136 -4.36 2.20 20.16
CA GLU A 136 -4.97 1.83 21.46
C GLU A 136 -6.47 1.52 21.31
N LEU A 137 -7.19 2.32 20.49
CA LEU A 137 -8.61 2.05 20.18
C LEU A 137 -8.76 0.73 19.40
N ALA A 138 -7.94 0.51 18.39
CA ALA A 138 -7.95 -0.74 17.62
C ALA A 138 -7.61 -1.96 18.49
N LYS A 139 -6.63 -1.84 19.40
CA LYS A 139 -6.25 -2.88 20.35
C LYS A 139 -7.43 -3.27 21.24
N ALA A 140 -8.09 -2.29 21.86
CA ALA A 140 -9.25 -2.52 22.71
C ALA A 140 -10.38 -3.26 21.99
N LYS A 141 -10.58 -2.98 20.68
CA LYS A 141 -11.58 -3.69 19.86
C LYS A 141 -11.19 -5.15 19.60
N ILE A 142 -9.92 -5.40 19.28
CA ILE A 142 -9.40 -6.76 19.05
C ILE A 142 -9.54 -7.60 20.31
N GLU A 143 -9.14 -7.06 21.46
CA GLU A 143 -9.22 -7.73 22.76
C GLU A 143 -10.69 -8.04 23.16
N LYS A 144 -11.61 -7.11 22.91
CA LYS A 144 -13.05 -7.29 23.21
C LYS A 144 -13.69 -8.42 22.39
N LYS A 145 -13.15 -8.75 21.22
CA LYS A 145 -13.67 -9.78 20.31
C LYS A 145 -12.83 -11.07 20.35
N ASP A 146 -11.93 -11.22 21.33
CA ASP A 146 -11.04 -12.38 21.48
C ASP A 146 -10.27 -12.72 20.18
N ALA A 147 -10.00 -11.71 19.36
CA ALA A 147 -9.20 -11.88 18.17
C ALA A 147 -7.70 -11.82 18.48
N VAL A 148 -6.89 -12.45 17.65
CA VAL A 148 -5.44 -12.49 17.85
C VAL A 148 -4.83 -11.10 17.63
N LEU A 149 -4.10 -10.60 18.63
CA LEU A 149 -3.47 -9.29 18.58
C LEU A 149 -2.24 -9.31 17.66
N PRO A 150 -2.25 -8.54 16.57
CA PRO A 150 -1.10 -8.43 15.68
C PRO A 150 -0.02 -7.49 16.25
N LYS A 151 1.14 -7.47 15.60
CA LYS A 151 2.20 -6.52 15.93
C LYS A 151 1.78 -5.11 15.58
N MET A 152 1.69 -4.23 16.58
CA MET A 152 1.31 -2.82 16.41
C MET A 152 2.53 -1.91 16.44
N ARG A 153 2.58 -0.93 15.54
CA ARG A 153 3.68 0.02 15.38
C ARG A 153 3.17 1.45 15.34
N VAL A 154 3.50 2.20 16.39
CA VAL A 154 3.14 3.63 16.49
C VAL A 154 3.94 4.44 15.48
N VAL A 155 3.24 5.28 14.73
CA VAL A 155 3.81 6.22 13.76
C VAL A 155 3.50 7.64 14.21
N LYS A 156 4.50 8.52 14.09
CA LYS A 156 4.33 9.96 14.28
C LYS A 156 4.02 10.61 12.93
N GLY A 157 3.23 11.68 12.93
CA GLY A 157 2.97 12.46 11.74
C GLY A 157 4.24 12.94 11.04
N ARG A 158 4.22 13.05 9.73
CA ARG A 158 5.35 13.38 8.83
C ARG A 158 6.51 12.39 8.88
N THR A 159 6.24 11.16 9.33
CA THR A 159 7.23 10.09 9.31
C THR A 159 7.04 9.26 8.05
N LYS A 160 8.12 9.14 7.27
CA LYS A 160 8.15 8.23 6.11
C LYS A 160 8.70 6.88 6.55
N ILE A 161 7.95 5.81 6.26
CA ILE A 161 8.27 4.45 6.65
C ILE A 161 8.39 3.58 5.41
N LYS A 162 9.47 2.82 5.32
CA LYS A 162 9.59 1.77 4.32
C LYS A 162 8.86 0.52 4.83
N ILE A 163 7.75 0.17 4.19
CA ILE A 163 6.95 -1.02 4.54
C ILE A 163 7.58 -2.28 3.96
N SER A 164 7.97 -2.22 2.69
CA SER A 164 8.43 -3.38 1.94
C SER A 164 9.44 -2.98 0.85
N LYS A 165 9.69 -3.88 -0.10
CA LYS A 165 10.52 -3.60 -1.27
C LYS A 165 9.90 -2.50 -2.15
N TYR A 166 8.58 -2.53 -2.32
CA TYR A 166 7.87 -1.66 -3.26
C TYR A 166 7.10 -0.54 -2.60
N PHE A 167 6.72 -0.66 -1.32
CA PHE A 167 5.90 0.33 -0.63
C PHE A 167 6.69 1.13 0.39
N SER A 168 6.54 2.45 0.30
CA SER A 168 6.87 3.38 1.38
C SER A 168 5.68 4.30 1.62
N VAL A 169 5.42 4.63 2.88
CA VAL A 169 4.25 5.39 3.33
C VAL A 169 4.71 6.57 4.16
N GLU A 170 4.08 7.70 3.97
CA GLU A 170 4.23 8.89 4.81
C GLU A 170 2.86 9.22 5.44
N PHE A 171 2.86 9.35 6.76
CA PHE A 171 1.66 9.78 7.50
C PHE A 171 1.62 11.30 7.55
N ILE A 172 0.60 11.89 6.93
CA ILE A 172 0.39 13.32 6.89
C ILE A 172 -0.72 13.68 7.88
N SER A 173 -0.43 14.61 8.80
CA SER A 173 -1.44 15.11 9.73
C SER A 173 -2.42 16.02 9.01
N VAL A 174 -3.69 15.77 9.19
CA VAL A 174 -4.80 16.59 8.67
C VAL A 174 -5.70 17.03 9.82
N THR A 175 -6.47 18.07 9.60
CA THR A 175 -7.47 18.54 10.57
C THR A 175 -8.68 17.62 10.50
N HIS A 176 -8.96 16.92 11.61
CA HIS A 176 -10.11 16.02 11.74
C HIS A 176 -10.54 15.96 13.21
N SER A 177 -11.72 15.42 13.50
CA SER A 177 -12.31 15.41 14.85
C SER A 177 -11.56 14.50 15.85
N ILE A 178 -10.82 13.50 15.36
CA ILE A 178 -9.91 12.65 16.15
C ILE A 178 -8.53 12.73 15.53
N ALA A 179 -7.55 13.15 16.32
CA ALA A 179 -6.16 13.29 15.93
C ALA A 179 -5.38 11.95 16.08
#